data_e3d61242c3bcb54ada13be58e1cad6e1
#
_entry.id   e3d61242c3bcb54ada13be58e1cad6e1
#
_cell.length_a   1.000
_cell.length_b   1.000
_cell.length_c   1.000
_cell.angle_alpha   90.00
_cell.angle_beta   90.00
_cell.angle_gamma   90.00
#
_symmetry.space_group_name_H-M   'P 1'
#
loop_
_entity.id
_entity.type
_entity.pdbx_description
1 polymer ?
#
loop_
_entity_poly.entity_id
_entity_poly.type
_entity_poly.pdbx_seq_one_letter_code
_entity_poly.pdbx_strand_id
1 'polypeptide(L)'
;MKYNLKGNKIYFDEFFYLDLNKQTILEFDLKKRDEISEVEYRELVKRRVESMGYFLLGKRDYSERELYQKLLSKYREKDIIKSIIEKFIELGYLNDYDYAQSYVNSHNYSKKKMEFMLLQKGVNSAIIRDILAGQDTFEIEEIKKQWKKLGNKENDKKIVSLMRKGFQYKDIQRAIKEPPGIPLGFRGA
;
A
#
# COMPACT_ATOMS: atom_id res chain seq x y z
N MET A 1 6.63 -5.37 34.61
CA MET A 1 7.51 -4.48 33.79
C MET A 1 7.46 -3.08 34.38
N LYS A 2 8.64 -2.54 34.70
CA LYS A 2 8.75 -1.13 35.12
C LYS A 2 8.61 -0.19 33.96
N TYR A 3 8.08 0.99 34.22
CA TYR A 3 7.92 2.04 33.20
C TYR A 3 8.11 3.44 33.79
N ASN A 4 8.28 4.42 32.89
CA ASN A 4 8.29 5.83 33.24
C ASN A 4 7.21 6.56 32.40
N LEU A 5 6.28 7.24 33.07
CA LEU A 5 5.21 7.99 32.43
C LEU A 5 5.58 9.47 32.34
N LYS A 6 5.73 10.01 31.12
CA LYS A 6 5.96 11.44 30.85
C LYS A 6 4.84 12.00 29.97
N GLY A 7 3.95 12.77 30.56
CA GLY A 7 2.74 13.24 29.87
C GLY A 7 1.85 12.07 29.43
N ASN A 8 1.69 11.92 28.14
CA ASN A 8 0.91 10.83 27.53
C ASN A 8 1.78 9.69 26.99
N LYS A 9 3.08 9.68 27.28
CA LYS A 9 4.03 8.66 26.80
C LYS A 9 4.47 7.78 27.96
N ILE A 10 4.27 6.47 27.80
CA ILE A 10 4.79 5.45 28.71
C ILE A 10 6.04 4.83 28.09
N TYR A 11 7.17 4.94 28.78
CA TYR A 11 8.50 4.46 28.36
C TYR A 11 8.83 3.17 29.09
N PHE A 12 9.15 2.12 28.37
CA PHE A 12 9.56 0.83 28.91
C PHE A 12 11.10 0.66 28.88
N ASP A 13 11.74 1.34 27.94
CA ASP A 13 13.20 1.48 27.85
C ASP A 13 13.56 2.85 27.24
N GLU A 14 14.84 3.10 26.98
CA GLU A 14 15.31 4.36 26.41
C GLU A 14 14.81 4.61 24.97
N PHE A 15 14.47 3.53 24.25
CA PHE A 15 14.17 3.58 22.82
C PHE A 15 12.71 3.26 22.49
N PHE A 16 11.95 2.71 23.43
CA PHE A 16 10.59 2.26 23.19
C PHE A 16 9.58 2.90 24.14
N TYR A 17 8.60 3.54 23.55
CA TYR A 17 7.46 4.13 24.25
C TYR A 17 6.16 3.93 23.48
N LEU A 18 5.06 4.00 24.22
CA LEU A 18 3.71 4.06 23.67
C LEU A 18 3.09 5.43 23.97
N ASP A 19 2.49 6.05 22.96
CA ASP A 19 1.60 7.19 23.15
C ASP A 19 0.23 6.69 23.58
N LEU A 20 -0.25 7.08 24.76
CA LEU A 20 -1.54 6.68 25.29
C LEU A 20 -2.50 7.88 25.32
N ASN A 21 -3.79 7.63 25.15
CA ASN A 21 -4.79 8.64 25.44
C ASN A 21 -5.04 8.77 26.97
N LYS A 22 -5.64 9.88 27.37
CA LYS A 22 -5.90 10.16 28.80
C LYS A 22 -6.77 9.09 29.46
N GLN A 23 -7.74 8.55 28.74
CA GLN A 23 -8.65 7.54 29.25
C GLN A 23 -7.90 6.23 29.56
N THR A 24 -7.04 5.76 28.66
CA THR A 24 -6.20 4.56 28.90
C THR A 24 -5.29 4.76 30.10
N ILE A 25 -4.69 5.95 30.28
CA ILE A 25 -3.84 6.26 31.44
C ILE A 25 -4.63 6.14 32.76
N LEU A 26 -5.89 6.61 32.75
CA LEU A 26 -6.78 6.52 33.92
C LEU A 26 -7.26 5.08 34.17
N GLU A 27 -7.72 4.37 33.14
CA GLU A 27 -8.19 2.98 33.25
C GLU A 27 -7.14 2.03 33.83
N PHE A 28 -5.88 2.23 33.49
CA PHE A 28 -4.76 1.43 33.98
C PHE A 28 -4.07 2.02 35.20
N ASP A 29 -4.59 3.10 35.80
CA ASP A 29 -4.00 3.79 36.97
C ASP A 29 -2.50 4.13 36.82
N LEU A 30 -2.02 4.39 35.60
CA LEU A 30 -0.61 4.53 35.26
C LEU A 30 0.12 5.70 35.97
N LYS A 31 -0.65 6.64 36.57
CA LYS A 31 -0.06 7.75 37.34
C LYS A 31 0.24 7.39 38.80
N LYS A 32 -0.35 6.29 39.30
CA LYS A 32 -0.27 5.93 40.73
C LYS A 32 0.72 4.78 40.99
N ARG A 33 1.30 4.22 39.93
CA ARG A 33 2.23 3.10 39.99
C ARG A 33 3.35 3.27 38.97
N ASP A 34 4.40 2.49 39.09
CA ASP A 34 5.59 2.52 38.22
C ASP A 34 5.87 1.18 37.54
N GLU A 35 4.98 0.20 37.72
CA GLU A 35 5.07 -1.09 37.05
C GLU A 35 3.71 -1.65 36.68
N ILE A 36 3.70 -2.46 35.62
CA ILE A 36 2.53 -3.19 35.09
C ILE A 36 2.88 -4.66 34.88
N SER A 37 1.84 -5.50 34.90
CA SER A 37 1.96 -6.91 34.52
C SER A 37 2.22 -7.05 33.01
N GLU A 38 2.69 -8.22 32.59
CA GLU A 38 2.86 -8.58 31.18
C GLU A 38 1.52 -8.53 30.41
N VAL A 39 0.44 -8.95 31.06
CA VAL A 39 -0.90 -8.93 30.48
C VAL A 39 -1.35 -7.49 30.19
N GLU A 40 -1.15 -6.58 31.14
CA GLU A 40 -1.48 -5.17 30.97
C GLU A 40 -0.62 -4.51 29.87
N TYR A 41 0.68 -4.82 29.85
CA TYR A 41 1.58 -4.35 28.79
C TYR A 41 1.07 -4.77 27.40
N ARG A 42 0.76 -6.03 27.22
CA ARG A 42 0.25 -6.56 25.94
C ARG A 42 -1.08 -5.91 25.54
N GLU A 43 -1.97 -5.67 26.51
CA GLU A 43 -3.23 -4.96 26.23
C GLU A 43 -2.99 -3.50 25.83
N LEU A 44 -2.07 -2.78 26.47
CA LEU A 44 -1.70 -1.41 26.08
C LEU A 44 -1.12 -1.37 24.66
N VAL A 45 -0.21 -2.30 24.35
CA VAL A 45 0.36 -2.41 22.98
C VAL A 45 -0.73 -2.70 21.98
N LYS A 46 -1.62 -3.66 22.24
CA LYS A 46 -2.72 -4.04 21.36
C LYS A 46 -3.62 -2.84 21.04
N ARG A 47 -4.10 -2.13 22.06
CA ARG A 47 -4.93 -0.92 21.88
C ARG A 47 -4.23 0.14 21.05
N ARG A 48 -2.93 0.31 21.30
CA ARG A 48 -2.16 1.32 20.59
C ARG A 48 -1.90 0.95 19.13
N VAL A 49 -1.56 -0.31 18.87
CA VAL A 49 -1.36 -0.84 17.49
C VAL A 49 -2.66 -0.72 16.70
N GLU A 50 -3.78 -1.13 17.29
CA GLU A 50 -5.10 -1.07 16.64
C GLU A 50 -5.49 0.39 16.32
N SER A 51 -5.38 1.29 17.29
CA SER A 51 -5.67 2.72 17.08
C SER A 51 -4.77 3.34 16.00
N MET A 52 -3.49 2.97 15.95
CA MET A 52 -2.58 3.43 14.90
C MET A 52 -2.96 2.84 13.54
N GLY A 53 -3.38 1.59 13.48
CA GLY A 53 -3.85 0.95 12.26
C GLY A 53 -5.04 1.69 11.66
N TYR A 54 -6.08 1.95 12.43
CA TYR A 54 -7.24 2.75 12.00
C TYR A 54 -6.82 4.16 11.52
N PHE A 55 -5.91 4.81 12.24
CA PHE A 55 -5.41 6.12 11.83
C PHE A 55 -4.69 6.09 10.47
N LEU A 56 -3.88 5.06 10.23
CA LEU A 56 -3.15 4.90 8.96
C LEU A 56 -4.11 4.59 7.80
N LEU A 57 -5.04 3.66 8.00
CA LEU A 57 -6.05 3.29 7.01
C LEU A 57 -7.00 4.44 6.67
N GLY A 58 -7.31 5.31 7.63
CA GLY A 58 -8.07 6.53 7.37
C GLY A 58 -7.33 7.60 6.54
N LYS A 59 -6.02 7.45 6.32
CA LYS A 59 -5.23 8.39 5.51
C LYS A 59 -5.04 7.96 4.06
N ARG A 60 -4.84 6.69 3.81
CA ARG A 60 -4.68 6.09 2.49
C ARG A 60 -4.85 4.58 2.54
N ASP A 61 -4.99 3.97 1.40
CA ASP A 61 -4.96 2.53 1.26
C ASP A 61 -3.55 1.97 1.53
N TYR A 62 -3.52 0.78 2.11
CA TYR A 62 -2.32 -0.02 2.37
C TYR A 62 -2.54 -1.44 1.89
N SER A 63 -1.49 -2.09 1.37
CA SER A 63 -1.49 -3.54 1.32
C SER A 63 -1.31 -4.11 2.73
N GLU A 64 -1.70 -5.37 2.93
CA GLU A 64 -1.53 -6.07 4.22
C GLU A 64 -0.06 -6.00 4.69
N ARG A 65 0.88 -6.28 3.78
CA ARG A 65 2.31 -6.23 4.06
C ARG A 65 2.80 -4.82 4.38
N GLU A 66 2.37 -3.80 3.64
CA GLU A 66 2.76 -2.41 3.90
C GLU A 66 2.30 -1.96 5.30
N LEU A 67 1.05 -2.25 5.68
CA LEU A 67 0.55 -1.90 7.01
C LEU A 67 1.28 -2.66 8.11
N TYR A 68 1.47 -3.98 7.94
CA TYR A 68 2.24 -4.79 8.88
C TYR A 68 3.65 -4.21 9.10
N GLN A 69 4.39 -3.93 8.05
CA GLN A 69 5.75 -3.36 8.15
C GLN A 69 5.74 -1.96 8.80
N LYS A 70 4.74 -1.16 8.49
CA LYS A 70 4.58 0.17 9.09
C LYS A 70 4.33 0.11 10.60
N LEU A 71 3.50 -0.81 11.04
CA LEU A 71 3.25 -1.04 12.46
C LEU A 71 4.48 -1.66 13.14
N LEU A 72 5.14 -2.64 12.50
CA LEU A 72 6.32 -3.31 13.01
C LEU A 72 7.51 -2.34 13.20
N SER A 73 7.65 -1.35 12.35
CA SER A 73 8.70 -0.34 12.48
C SER A 73 8.55 0.53 13.74
N LYS A 74 7.36 0.57 14.33
CA LYS A 74 7.05 1.37 15.52
C LYS A 74 6.82 0.52 16.77
N TYR A 75 6.25 -0.67 16.62
CA TYR A 75 5.87 -1.56 17.71
C TYR A 75 6.60 -2.90 17.58
N ARG A 76 7.06 -3.48 18.69
CA ARG A 76 7.95 -4.66 18.69
C ARG A 76 7.21 -6.00 18.69
N GLU A 77 5.93 -6.00 19.09
CA GLU A 77 5.12 -7.20 19.33
C GLU A 77 4.53 -7.76 18.04
N LYS A 78 5.29 -8.63 17.36
CA LYS A 78 4.93 -9.19 16.05
C LYS A 78 3.61 -9.95 16.05
N ASP A 79 3.35 -10.73 17.08
CA ASP A 79 2.12 -11.52 17.24
C ASP A 79 0.89 -10.63 17.42
N ILE A 80 0.99 -9.57 18.22
CA ILE A 80 -0.07 -8.58 18.39
C ILE A 80 -0.35 -7.87 17.07
N ILE A 81 0.70 -7.42 16.38
CA ILE A 81 0.53 -6.76 15.07
C ILE A 81 -0.15 -7.70 14.08
N LYS A 82 0.28 -8.97 14.02
CA LYS A 82 -0.32 -9.98 13.13
C LYS A 82 -1.81 -10.16 13.42
N SER A 83 -2.19 -10.32 14.68
CA SER A 83 -3.61 -10.47 15.06
C SER A 83 -4.46 -9.24 14.71
N ILE A 84 -3.88 -8.03 14.76
CA ILE A 84 -4.58 -6.81 14.36
C ILE A 84 -4.72 -6.72 12.82
N ILE A 85 -3.70 -7.14 12.06
CA ILE A 85 -3.81 -7.25 10.60
C ILE A 85 -4.92 -8.23 10.21
N GLU A 86 -4.95 -9.42 10.81
CA GLU A 86 -6.00 -10.43 10.59
C GLU A 86 -7.39 -9.85 10.89
N LYS A 87 -7.54 -9.15 12.03
CA LYS A 87 -8.78 -8.45 12.38
C LYS A 87 -9.20 -7.42 11.32
N PHE A 88 -8.27 -6.63 10.78
CA PHE A 88 -8.58 -5.65 9.75
C PHE A 88 -8.98 -6.29 8.42
N ILE A 89 -8.43 -7.46 8.09
CA ILE A 89 -8.85 -8.26 6.93
C ILE A 89 -10.28 -8.77 7.15
N GLU A 90 -10.56 -9.39 8.30
CA GLU A 90 -11.90 -9.91 8.65
C GLU A 90 -12.99 -8.82 8.63
N LEU A 91 -12.64 -7.60 9.08
CA LEU A 91 -13.54 -6.45 9.07
C LEU A 91 -13.62 -5.72 7.71
N GLY A 92 -12.88 -6.18 6.70
CA GLY A 92 -12.86 -5.58 5.36
C GLY A 92 -12.12 -4.24 5.25
N TYR A 93 -11.34 -3.84 6.27
CA TYR A 93 -10.48 -2.64 6.20
C TYR A 93 -9.20 -2.85 5.40
N LEU A 94 -8.77 -4.10 5.25
CA LEU A 94 -7.64 -4.52 4.42
C LEU A 94 -8.09 -5.56 3.42
N ASN A 95 -7.78 -5.31 2.15
CA ASN A 95 -8.05 -6.23 1.06
C ASN A 95 -7.00 -6.00 -0.03
N ASP A 96 -6.08 -6.92 -0.20
CA ASP A 96 -5.00 -6.80 -1.18
C ASP A 96 -5.51 -6.82 -2.63
N TYR A 97 -6.68 -7.42 -2.90
CA TYR A 97 -7.31 -7.37 -4.23
C TYR A 97 -7.79 -5.95 -4.56
N ASP A 98 -8.57 -5.34 -3.67
CA ASP A 98 -9.08 -3.98 -3.85
C ASP A 98 -7.95 -2.96 -3.90
N TYR A 99 -6.94 -3.15 -3.03
CA TYR A 99 -5.72 -2.34 -3.05
C TYR A 99 -5.01 -2.40 -4.40
N ALA A 100 -4.77 -3.61 -4.92
CA ALA A 100 -4.09 -3.80 -6.19
C ALA A 100 -4.91 -3.26 -7.37
N GLN A 101 -6.22 -3.45 -7.36
CA GLN A 101 -7.13 -2.89 -8.38
C GLN A 101 -7.09 -1.35 -8.38
N SER A 102 -7.16 -0.72 -7.21
CA SER A 102 -7.05 0.74 -7.06
C SER A 102 -5.68 1.24 -7.51
N TYR A 103 -4.61 0.49 -7.18
CA TYR A 103 -3.25 0.82 -7.59
C TYR A 103 -3.10 0.80 -9.12
N VAL A 104 -3.61 -0.25 -9.78
CA VAL A 104 -3.59 -0.37 -11.25
C VAL A 104 -4.37 0.76 -11.90
N ASN A 105 -5.55 1.10 -11.40
CA ASN A 105 -6.39 2.16 -11.94
C ASN A 105 -5.80 3.58 -11.78
N SER A 106 -5.00 3.79 -10.74
CA SER A 106 -4.40 5.11 -10.44
C SER A 106 -3.05 5.36 -11.13
N HIS A 107 -2.41 4.32 -11.68
CA HIS A 107 -1.08 4.40 -12.26
C HIS A 107 -1.07 4.03 -13.73
N ASN A 108 -0.38 4.81 -14.54
CA ASN A 108 -0.23 4.59 -15.97
C ASN A 108 1.15 3.96 -16.26
N TYR A 109 1.41 2.79 -15.68
CA TYR A 109 2.63 2.02 -15.90
C TYR A 109 2.39 0.88 -16.89
N SER A 110 3.48 0.33 -17.47
CA SER A 110 3.39 -0.94 -18.20
C SER A 110 2.97 -2.08 -17.28
N LYS A 111 2.36 -3.12 -17.83
CA LYS A 111 1.97 -4.33 -17.10
C LYS A 111 3.12 -4.89 -16.25
N LYS A 112 4.32 -5.02 -16.86
CA LYS A 112 5.52 -5.53 -16.18
C LYS A 112 5.96 -4.65 -15.00
N LYS A 113 5.91 -3.33 -15.17
CA LYS A 113 6.22 -2.41 -14.07
C LYS A 113 5.17 -2.46 -12.98
N MET A 114 3.90 -2.59 -13.34
CA MET A 114 2.78 -2.70 -12.42
C MET A 114 2.94 -3.96 -11.55
N GLU A 115 3.19 -5.11 -12.18
CA GLU A 115 3.47 -6.38 -11.50
C GLU A 115 4.64 -6.24 -10.49
N PHE A 116 5.76 -5.69 -10.94
CA PHE A 116 6.91 -5.46 -10.07
C PHE A 116 6.59 -4.57 -8.85
N MET A 117 5.87 -3.48 -9.07
CA MET A 117 5.50 -2.55 -7.99
C MET A 117 4.54 -3.19 -6.99
N LEU A 118 3.57 -3.98 -7.45
CA LEU A 118 2.64 -4.69 -6.57
C LEU A 118 3.33 -5.81 -5.78
N LEU A 119 4.26 -6.55 -6.39
CA LEU A 119 5.09 -7.51 -5.69
C LEU A 119 5.94 -6.86 -4.59
N GLN A 120 6.54 -5.70 -4.86
CA GLN A 120 7.28 -4.94 -3.84
C GLN A 120 6.39 -4.52 -2.66
N LYS A 121 5.12 -4.24 -2.92
CA LYS A 121 4.12 -3.92 -1.90
C LYS A 121 3.61 -5.16 -1.14
N GLY A 122 4.01 -6.34 -1.59
CA GLY A 122 3.71 -7.62 -0.95
C GLY A 122 2.39 -8.23 -1.34
N VAL A 123 1.72 -7.71 -2.36
CA VAL A 123 0.51 -8.32 -2.91
C VAL A 123 0.83 -9.71 -3.48
N ASN A 124 -0.05 -10.68 -3.24
CA ASN A 124 0.12 -12.05 -3.71
C ASN A 124 0.16 -12.12 -5.24
N SER A 125 1.08 -12.92 -5.80
CA SER A 125 1.26 -13.09 -7.24
C SER A 125 0.02 -13.62 -7.97
N ALA A 126 -0.84 -14.40 -7.29
CA ALA A 126 -2.09 -14.87 -7.86
C ALA A 126 -3.08 -13.71 -8.07
N ILE A 127 -3.23 -12.83 -7.07
CA ILE A 127 -4.04 -11.60 -7.17
C ILE A 127 -3.53 -10.71 -8.30
N ILE A 128 -2.21 -10.50 -8.37
CA ILE A 128 -1.60 -9.67 -9.42
C ILE A 128 -1.87 -10.23 -10.80
N ARG A 129 -1.72 -11.54 -10.99
CA ARG A 129 -2.00 -12.19 -12.28
C ARG A 129 -3.46 -12.04 -12.69
N ASP A 130 -4.38 -12.21 -11.74
CA ASP A 130 -5.81 -12.07 -12.01
C ASP A 130 -6.16 -10.65 -12.46
N ILE A 131 -5.72 -9.64 -11.71
CA ILE A 131 -5.97 -8.23 -12.03
C ILE A 131 -5.32 -7.79 -13.33
N LEU A 132 -4.14 -8.30 -13.65
CA LEU A 132 -3.42 -7.97 -14.87
C LEU A 132 -3.74 -8.88 -16.06
N ALA A 133 -4.64 -9.87 -15.87
CA ALA A 133 -5.11 -10.73 -16.95
C ALA A 133 -5.81 -9.88 -18.03
N GLY A 134 -5.50 -10.15 -19.30
CA GLY A 134 -6.11 -9.44 -20.43
C GLY A 134 -5.57 -8.04 -20.72
N GLN A 135 -4.61 -7.52 -19.94
CA GLN A 135 -4.06 -6.17 -20.20
C GLN A 135 -3.04 -6.11 -21.37
N ASP A 136 -2.65 -7.22 -21.94
CA ASP A 136 -1.62 -7.26 -23.00
C ASP A 136 -2.09 -6.54 -24.31
N THR A 137 -3.38 -6.58 -24.61
CA THR A 137 -3.99 -5.86 -25.75
C THR A 137 -4.13 -4.35 -25.53
N PHE A 138 -4.18 -3.94 -24.26
CA PHE A 138 -4.34 -2.52 -23.90
C PHE A 138 -3.02 -1.75 -23.83
N GLU A 139 -1.87 -2.42 -23.80
CA GLU A 139 -0.58 -1.74 -23.61
C GLU A 139 -0.24 -0.79 -24.77
N ILE A 140 -0.48 -1.20 -26.01
CA ILE A 140 -0.27 -0.35 -27.19
C ILE A 140 -1.23 0.86 -27.18
N GLU A 141 -2.50 0.65 -26.85
CA GLU A 141 -3.47 1.75 -26.76
C GLU A 141 -3.14 2.71 -25.61
N GLU A 142 -2.66 2.21 -24.48
CA GLU A 142 -2.22 3.06 -23.37
C GLU A 142 -0.97 3.88 -23.78
N ILE A 143 -0.01 3.30 -24.49
CA ILE A 143 1.13 4.04 -25.06
C ILE A 143 0.65 5.16 -25.95
N LYS A 144 -0.28 4.89 -26.90
CA LYS A 144 -0.85 5.90 -27.81
C LYS A 144 -1.54 7.04 -27.04
N LYS A 145 -2.34 6.69 -26.03
CA LYS A 145 -3.04 7.66 -25.16
C LYS A 145 -2.05 8.55 -24.40
N GLN A 146 -1.02 7.96 -23.83
CA GLN A 146 0.00 8.71 -23.09
C GLN A 146 0.87 9.55 -24.02
N TRP A 147 1.19 9.06 -25.22
CA TRP A 147 1.89 9.82 -26.26
C TRP A 147 1.18 11.11 -26.59
N LYS A 148 -0.15 11.05 -26.80
CA LYS A 148 -0.99 12.24 -27.04
C LYS A 148 -0.96 13.20 -25.84
N LYS A 149 -1.04 12.71 -24.61
CA LYS A 149 -1.00 13.55 -23.39
C LYS A 149 0.32 14.30 -23.22
N LEU A 150 1.42 13.79 -23.77
CA LEU A 150 2.72 14.46 -23.71
C LEU A 150 2.82 15.67 -24.66
N GLY A 151 1.83 15.89 -25.53
CA GLY A 151 1.66 17.11 -26.34
C GLY A 151 2.84 17.38 -27.26
N ASN A 152 3.30 18.62 -27.31
CA ASN A 152 4.35 19.10 -28.22
C ASN A 152 5.80 18.85 -27.72
N LYS A 153 6.01 17.96 -26.75
CA LYS A 153 7.36 17.58 -26.33
C LYS A 153 8.09 16.89 -27.48
N GLU A 154 9.41 17.06 -27.54
CA GLU A 154 10.27 16.34 -28.47
C GLU A 154 10.10 14.82 -28.35
N ASN A 155 10.15 14.10 -29.45
CA ASN A 155 9.90 12.66 -29.50
C ASN A 155 10.80 11.86 -28.57
N ASP A 156 12.08 12.23 -28.49
CA ASP A 156 13.02 11.55 -27.59
C ASP A 156 12.64 11.71 -26.12
N LYS A 157 12.19 12.89 -25.72
CA LYS A 157 11.69 13.15 -24.35
C LYS A 157 10.41 12.37 -24.06
N LYS A 158 9.53 12.20 -25.05
CA LYS A 158 8.33 11.36 -24.93
C LYS A 158 8.72 9.89 -24.74
N ILE A 159 9.63 9.37 -25.55
CA ILE A 159 10.13 7.99 -25.48
C ILE A 159 10.72 7.74 -24.10
N VAL A 160 11.64 8.59 -23.65
CA VAL A 160 12.24 8.47 -22.30
C VAL A 160 11.19 8.47 -21.19
N SER A 161 10.17 9.34 -21.30
CA SER A 161 9.07 9.39 -20.32
C SER A 161 8.29 8.09 -20.26
N LEU A 162 7.99 7.48 -21.42
CA LEU A 162 7.28 6.19 -21.48
C LEU A 162 8.15 5.03 -20.99
N MET A 163 9.44 5.00 -21.34
CA MET A 163 10.38 4.01 -20.83
C MET A 163 10.50 4.05 -19.30
N ARG A 164 10.51 5.23 -18.70
CA ARG A 164 10.46 5.38 -17.21
C ARG A 164 9.19 4.79 -16.59
N LYS A 165 8.11 4.72 -17.35
CA LYS A 165 6.86 4.06 -16.95
C LYS A 165 6.88 2.54 -17.20
N GLY A 166 7.98 2.01 -17.73
CA GLY A 166 8.23 0.59 -17.94
C GLY A 166 7.84 0.07 -19.31
N PHE A 167 7.33 0.92 -20.22
CA PHE A 167 7.03 0.50 -21.59
C PHE A 167 8.31 0.18 -22.37
N GLN A 168 8.29 -0.89 -23.15
CA GLN A 168 9.45 -1.29 -23.93
C GLN A 168 9.60 -0.40 -25.17
N TYR A 169 10.83 -0.07 -25.54
CA TYR A 169 11.12 0.77 -26.70
C TYR A 169 10.48 0.25 -28.01
N LYS A 170 10.51 -1.07 -28.24
CA LYS A 170 9.88 -1.72 -29.39
C LYS A 170 8.37 -1.45 -29.48
N ASP A 171 7.68 -1.50 -28.33
CA ASP A 171 6.23 -1.32 -28.26
C ASP A 171 5.87 0.17 -28.42
N ILE A 172 6.71 1.06 -27.89
CA ILE A 172 6.59 2.50 -28.13
C ILE A 172 6.74 2.81 -29.62
N GLN A 173 7.77 2.26 -30.30
CA GLN A 173 7.99 2.44 -31.72
C GLN A 173 6.83 1.89 -32.56
N ARG A 174 6.30 0.72 -32.17
CA ARG A 174 5.12 0.14 -32.82
C ARG A 174 3.90 1.03 -32.67
N ALA A 175 3.61 1.50 -31.46
CA ALA A 175 2.47 2.36 -31.18
C ALA A 175 2.50 3.69 -31.97
N ILE A 176 3.71 4.24 -32.20
CA ILE A 176 3.88 5.49 -32.95
C ILE A 176 3.71 5.29 -34.47
N LYS A 177 4.15 4.12 -34.99
CA LYS A 177 4.11 3.82 -36.44
C LYS A 177 2.75 3.30 -36.91
N GLU A 178 1.97 2.67 -36.03
CA GLU A 178 0.63 2.21 -36.38
C GLU A 178 -0.35 3.38 -36.41
N PRO A 179 -1.06 3.62 -37.55
CA PRO A 179 -2.13 4.60 -37.56
C PRO A 179 -3.18 4.27 -36.49
N PRO A 180 -3.96 5.27 -36.00
CA PRO A 180 -5.02 5.03 -35.03
C PRO A 180 -5.95 3.94 -35.57
N GLY A 181 -5.98 2.79 -34.88
CA GLY A 181 -6.70 1.60 -35.36
C GLY A 181 -8.18 1.90 -35.54
N ILE A 182 -8.71 1.46 -36.67
CA ILE A 182 -10.14 1.31 -36.89
C ILE A 182 -10.67 0.37 -35.80
N PRO A 183 -11.72 0.75 -35.05
CA PRO A 183 -12.30 -0.14 -34.05
C PRO A 183 -12.64 -1.49 -34.67
N LEU A 184 -12.23 -2.61 -34.04
CA LEU A 184 -12.58 -3.97 -34.43
C LEU A 184 -14.10 -4.23 -34.29
N GLY A 185 -14.92 -3.51 -35.06
CA GLY A 185 -16.37 -3.56 -34.99
C GLY A 185 -17.09 -3.54 -36.33
N PHE A 186 -16.37 -3.43 -37.43
CA PHE A 186 -16.99 -3.45 -38.78
C PHE A 186 -16.22 -4.38 -39.73
N ARG A 187 -16.32 -5.69 -39.48
CA ARG A 187 -16.30 -6.67 -40.57
C ARG A 187 -17.72 -7.24 -40.63
N GLY A 188 -18.58 -6.44 -41.24
CA GLY A 188 -19.92 -6.85 -41.58
C GLY A 188 -19.99 -7.24 -43.03
N ALA A 189 -20.79 -8.29 -43.25
CA ALA A 189 -21.53 -8.74 -44.41
C ALA A 189 -20.79 -8.80 -45.77
#